data_65eef7f1b5468620e13159a7beb9adb0
#
_entry.id   65eef7f1b5468620e13159a7beb9adb0
#
_cell.length_a   1.000
_cell.length_b   1.000
_cell.length_c   1.000
_cell.angle_alpha   90.00
_cell.angle_beta   90.00
_cell.angle_gamma   90.00
#
_symmetry.space_group_name_H-M   'P 1'
#
loop_
_entity.id
_entity.type
_entity.pdbx_description
1 polymer ?
#
loop_
_entity_poly.entity_id
_entity_poly.type
_entity_poly.pdbx_seq_one_letter_code
_entity_poly.pdbx_strand_id
1 'polypeptide(L)'
;MKIGIYGGTFNPPHLGHLAAARTAMDALKLDKLLLMPAAIPPHKVLPADSPSKEHRLAMVEIMADSMNLPGRVEVSSLEMDREGKSYTSDTLEAIHKQYPDAELWLLMGTDMFLTLHHWHDPGTITRLAGICAFGR
;
A
#
# COMPACT_ATOMS: atom_id res chain seq x y z
N MET A 1 -9.74 -1.77 -15.72
CA MET A 1 -8.98 -0.83 -14.89
C MET A 1 -7.93 -1.57 -14.09
N LYS A 2 -6.72 -1.05 -14.04
CA LYS A 2 -5.63 -1.60 -13.24
C LYS A 2 -5.39 -0.69 -12.04
N ILE A 3 -5.47 -1.25 -10.84
CA ILE A 3 -5.30 -0.51 -9.58
C ILE A 3 -4.12 -1.08 -8.83
N GLY A 4 -3.14 -0.24 -8.51
CA GLY A 4 -2.04 -0.60 -7.62
C GLY A 4 -2.39 -0.24 -6.18
N ILE A 5 -1.96 -1.07 -5.25
CA ILE A 5 -2.12 -0.85 -3.82
C ILE A 5 -0.73 -0.86 -3.22
N TYR A 6 -0.27 0.29 -2.74
CA TYR A 6 1.04 0.42 -2.12
C TYR A 6 0.84 0.61 -0.62
N GLY A 7 0.92 -0.50 0.09
CA GLY A 7 0.81 -0.52 1.54
C GLY A 7 2.15 -0.31 2.22
N GLY A 8 2.13 0.18 3.42
CA GLY A 8 3.33 0.33 4.23
C GLY A 8 3.09 1.19 5.45
N THR A 9 4.09 1.26 6.31
CA THR A 9 4.05 2.12 7.49
C THR A 9 4.21 3.59 7.12
N PHE A 10 5.04 3.89 6.10
CA PHE A 10 5.42 5.26 5.72
C PHE A 10 5.84 6.06 6.97
N ASN A 11 6.90 5.61 7.60
CA ASN A 11 7.35 6.15 8.89
C ASN A 11 8.78 6.71 8.80
N PRO A 12 9.01 7.88 8.21
CA PRO A 12 8.07 8.63 7.36
C PRO A 12 8.09 8.18 5.90
N PRO A 13 7.17 8.67 5.05
CA PRO A 13 7.31 8.51 3.60
C PRO A 13 8.54 9.28 3.10
N HIS A 14 9.17 8.80 2.04
CA HIS A 14 10.38 9.42 1.51
C HIS A 14 10.46 9.28 -0.01
N LEU A 15 11.52 9.85 -0.60
CA LEU A 15 11.69 9.87 -2.06
C LEU A 15 11.78 8.46 -2.67
N GLY A 16 12.25 7.47 -1.91
CA GLY A 16 12.26 6.08 -2.35
C GLY A 16 10.87 5.52 -2.57
N HIS A 17 9.91 5.86 -1.70
CA HIS A 17 8.50 5.49 -1.88
C HIS A 17 7.93 6.14 -3.13
N LEU A 18 8.22 7.42 -3.33
CA LEU A 18 7.75 8.16 -4.49
C LEU A 18 8.29 7.57 -5.80
N ALA A 19 9.59 7.29 -5.83
CA ALA A 19 10.24 6.70 -7.02
C ALA A 19 9.66 5.33 -7.34
N ALA A 20 9.48 4.47 -6.33
CA ALA A 20 8.89 3.15 -6.50
C ALA A 20 7.45 3.24 -7.03
N ALA A 21 6.65 4.16 -6.49
CA ALA A 21 5.28 4.37 -6.93
C ALA A 21 5.21 4.79 -8.39
N ARG A 22 6.02 5.77 -8.79
CA ARG A 22 6.07 6.23 -10.19
C ARG A 22 6.52 5.13 -11.14
N THR A 23 7.57 4.41 -10.78
CA THR A 23 8.09 3.31 -11.60
C THR A 23 7.04 2.22 -11.79
N ALA A 24 6.34 1.82 -10.73
CA ALA A 24 5.31 0.80 -10.80
C ALA A 24 4.12 1.26 -11.65
N MET A 25 3.68 2.51 -11.50
CA MET A 25 2.59 3.05 -12.31
C MET A 25 2.91 2.99 -13.79
N ASP A 26 4.14 3.34 -14.17
CA ASP A 26 4.57 3.32 -15.56
C ASP A 26 4.77 1.90 -16.08
N ALA A 27 5.44 1.04 -15.32
CA ALA A 27 5.74 -0.32 -15.74
C ALA A 27 4.49 -1.19 -15.89
N LEU A 28 3.56 -1.07 -14.97
CA LEU A 28 2.31 -1.84 -14.96
C LEU A 28 1.17 -1.15 -15.70
N LYS A 29 1.35 0.09 -16.09
CA LYS A 29 0.31 0.92 -16.72
C LYS A 29 -0.92 1.01 -15.83
N LEU A 30 -0.71 1.37 -14.58
CA LEU A 30 -1.80 1.50 -13.62
C LEU A 30 -2.69 2.68 -13.94
N ASP A 31 -4.00 2.47 -13.88
CA ASP A 31 -4.98 3.54 -14.00
C ASP A 31 -5.10 4.33 -12.70
N LYS A 32 -4.94 3.64 -11.58
CA LYS A 32 -5.07 4.24 -10.26
C LYS A 32 -4.05 3.61 -9.30
N LEU A 33 -3.53 4.41 -8.39
CA LEU A 33 -2.67 3.97 -7.30
C LEU A 33 -3.31 4.38 -5.98
N LEU A 34 -3.48 3.41 -5.09
CA LEU A 34 -3.93 3.65 -3.72
C LEU A 34 -2.71 3.56 -2.80
N LEU A 35 -2.37 4.67 -2.15
CA LEU A 35 -1.37 4.69 -1.08
C LEU A 35 -2.09 4.35 0.22
N MET A 36 -1.66 3.29 0.88
CA MET A 36 -2.41 2.68 1.99
C MET A 36 -1.55 2.60 3.25
N PRO A 37 -1.40 3.70 4.01
CA PRO A 37 -0.63 3.65 5.24
C PRO A 37 -1.31 2.80 6.30
N ALA A 38 -0.51 2.01 7.02
CA ALA A 38 -0.99 1.16 8.09
C ALA A 38 -0.93 1.89 9.43
N ALA A 39 -1.96 1.72 10.27
CA ALA A 39 -1.95 2.25 11.63
C ALA A 39 -1.01 1.43 12.50
N ILE A 40 -1.24 0.11 12.53
CA ILE A 40 -0.41 -0.86 13.24
C ILE A 40 0.07 -1.88 12.20
N PRO A 41 1.36 -1.86 11.84
CA PRO A 41 1.87 -2.82 10.87
C PRO A 41 1.82 -4.25 11.42
N PRO A 42 1.38 -5.23 10.62
CA PRO A 42 1.26 -6.62 11.12
C PRO A 42 2.59 -7.33 11.33
N HIS A 43 3.68 -6.82 10.75
CA HIS A 43 4.97 -7.51 10.72
C HIS A 43 6.08 -6.87 11.54
N LYS A 44 5.82 -5.74 12.17
CA LYS A 44 6.84 -5.03 12.97
C LYS A 44 6.20 -4.16 14.04
N VAL A 45 7.01 -3.80 15.04
CA VAL A 45 6.63 -2.86 16.08
C VAL A 45 7.24 -1.51 15.74
N LEU A 46 6.44 -0.45 15.81
CA LEU A 46 6.94 0.90 15.59
C LEU A 46 7.74 1.38 16.81
N PRO A 47 8.84 2.13 16.60
CA PRO A 47 9.54 2.78 17.70
C PRO A 47 8.60 3.70 18.49
N ALA A 48 8.86 3.84 19.79
CA ALA A 48 8.00 4.62 20.69
C ALA A 48 7.92 6.10 20.32
N ASP A 49 8.97 6.63 19.67
CA ASP A 49 9.04 8.03 19.23
C ASP A 49 8.56 8.25 17.80
N SER A 50 7.92 7.24 17.20
CA SER A 50 7.38 7.37 15.85
C SER A 50 6.27 8.42 15.78
N PRO A 51 6.11 9.10 14.63
CA PRO A 51 4.97 9.98 14.41
C PRO A 51 3.64 9.23 14.58
N SER A 52 2.61 9.95 15.03
CA SER A 52 1.27 9.37 15.14
C SER A 52 0.75 8.92 13.77
N LYS A 53 -0.28 8.06 13.77
CA LYS A 53 -0.90 7.62 12.52
C LYS A 53 -1.49 8.81 11.75
N GLU A 54 -2.02 9.80 12.43
CA GLU A 54 -2.56 11.02 11.82
C GLU A 54 -1.46 11.82 11.11
N HIS A 55 -0.29 11.96 11.72
CA HIS A 55 0.85 12.64 11.12
C HIS A 55 1.39 11.85 9.92
N ARG A 56 1.46 10.51 10.02
CA ARG A 56 1.90 9.68 8.91
C ARG A 56 0.94 9.78 7.72
N LEU A 57 -0.37 9.78 7.99
CA LEU A 57 -1.38 9.97 6.96
C LEU A 57 -1.21 11.31 6.26
N ALA A 58 -1.04 12.40 7.03
CA ALA A 58 -0.84 13.73 6.46
C ALA A 58 0.41 13.78 5.57
N MET A 59 1.51 13.15 5.99
CA MET A 59 2.73 13.09 5.18
C MET A 59 2.53 12.31 3.90
N VAL A 60 1.78 11.21 3.93
CA VAL A 60 1.47 10.44 2.72
C VAL A 60 0.59 11.25 1.77
N GLU A 61 -0.34 12.02 2.29
CA GLU A 61 -1.17 12.92 1.48
C GLU A 61 -0.34 13.98 0.76
N ILE A 62 0.65 14.56 1.47
CA ILE A 62 1.58 15.51 0.86
C ILE A 62 2.38 14.83 -0.26
N MET A 63 2.85 13.62 -0.02
CA MET A 63 3.58 12.86 -1.03
C MET A 63 2.70 12.57 -2.26
N ALA A 64 1.45 12.18 -2.05
CA ALA A 64 0.51 11.92 -3.12
C ALA A 64 0.27 13.18 -3.97
N ASP A 65 0.06 14.32 -3.31
CA ASP A 65 -0.14 15.60 -4.01
C ASP A 65 1.10 16.00 -4.83
N SER A 66 2.30 15.69 -4.34
CA SER A 66 3.54 16.00 -5.04
C SER A 66 3.71 15.23 -6.34
N MET A 67 3.02 14.10 -6.49
CA MET A 67 3.04 13.32 -7.73
C MET A 67 2.31 14.01 -8.88
N ASN A 68 1.44 14.95 -8.56
CA ASN A 68 0.70 15.75 -9.54
C ASN A 68 -0.10 14.89 -10.54
N LEU A 69 -0.77 13.89 -10.04
CA LEU A 69 -1.62 12.96 -10.80
C LEU A 69 -3.03 12.91 -10.19
N PRO A 70 -3.79 14.03 -10.27
CA PRO A 70 -5.11 14.11 -9.66
C PRO A 70 -6.05 13.05 -10.25
N GLY A 71 -6.82 12.39 -9.38
CA GLY A 71 -7.75 11.34 -9.79
C GLY A 71 -7.09 9.99 -10.04
N ARG A 72 -5.76 9.94 -10.17
CA ARG A 72 -5.03 8.68 -10.38
C ARG A 72 -4.29 8.20 -9.14
N VAL A 73 -3.86 9.09 -8.28
CA VAL A 73 -3.21 8.74 -7.00
C VAL A 73 -4.12 9.18 -5.88
N GLU A 74 -4.52 8.24 -5.04
CA GLU A 74 -5.36 8.49 -3.88
C GLU A 74 -4.73 7.90 -2.63
N VAL A 75 -4.93 8.56 -1.50
CA VAL A 75 -4.55 8.02 -0.19
C VAL A 75 -5.78 7.39 0.43
N SER A 76 -5.65 6.15 0.87
CA SER A 76 -6.74 5.44 1.55
C SER A 76 -6.41 5.30 3.03
N SER A 77 -7.36 5.64 3.88
CA SER A 77 -7.27 5.46 5.33
C SER A 77 -7.83 4.13 5.80
N LEU A 78 -8.18 3.23 4.87
CA LEU A 78 -8.86 1.98 5.20
C LEU A 78 -8.16 1.18 6.29
N GLU A 79 -6.83 1.03 6.21
CA GLU A 79 -6.08 0.29 7.22
C GLU A 79 -5.89 1.10 8.50
N MET A 80 -5.77 2.43 8.40
CA MET A 80 -5.67 3.28 9.57
C MET A 80 -6.96 3.36 10.38
N ASP A 81 -8.09 3.20 9.73
CA ASP A 81 -9.40 3.27 10.39
C ASP A 81 -9.77 1.98 11.12
N ARG A 82 -9.05 0.89 10.87
CA ARG A 82 -9.29 -0.38 11.58
C ARG A 82 -8.69 -0.35 12.97
N GLU A 83 -9.35 -1.03 13.90
CA GLU A 83 -8.78 -1.29 15.22
C GLU A 83 -7.81 -2.46 15.14
N GLY A 84 -6.67 -2.36 15.84
CA GLY A 84 -5.66 -3.40 15.84
C GLY A 84 -4.90 -3.52 14.53
N LYS A 85 -4.32 -4.70 14.29
CA LYS A 85 -3.53 -4.97 13.09
C LYS A 85 -4.44 -5.10 11.87
N SER A 86 -4.00 -4.52 10.75
CA SER A 86 -4.66 -4.70 9.45
C SER A 86 -3.90 -5.73 8.64
N TYR A 87 -4.62 -6.73 8.12
CA TYR A 87 -4.03 -7.76 7.27
C TYR A 87 -4.29 -7.43 5.81
N THR A 88 -3.28 -7.60 4.98
CA THR A 88 -3.36 -7.30 3.54
C THR A 88 -4.45 -8.11 2.85
N SER A 89 -4.67 -9.37 3.26
CA SER A 89 -5.76 -10.20 2.71
C SER A 89 -7.13 -9.54 2.88
N ASP A 90 -7.40 -8.99 4.06
CA ASP A 90 -8.67 -8.31 4.34
C ASP A 90 -8.79 -7.02 3.55
N THR A 91 -7.69 -6.28 3.41
CA THR A 91 -7.64 -5.05 2.64
C THR A 91 -7.94 -5.33 1.16
N LEU A 92 -7.32 -6.36 0.59
CA LEU A 92 -7.57 -6.74 -0.81
C LEU A 92 -9.01 -7.19 -1.04
N GLU A 93 -9.60 -7.90 -0.10
CA GLU A 93 -11.01 -8.29 -0.19
C GLU A 93 -11.92 -7.05 -0.20
N ALA A 94 -11.64 -6.08 0.64
CA ALA A 94 -12.41 -4.83 0.68
C ALA A 94 -12.29 -4.04 -0.63
N ILE A 95 -11.07 -3.92 -1.16
CA ILE A 95 -10.83 -3.24 -2.44
C ILE A 95 -11.50 -4.00 -3.59
N HIS A 96 -11.42 -5.32 -3.59
CA HIS A 96 -12.07 -6.14 -4.61
C HIS A 96 -13.58 -5.94 -4.63
N LYS A 97 -14.21 -5.82 -3.46
CA LYS A 97 -15.64 -5.53 -3.37
C LYS A 97 -15.99 -4.15 -3.91
N GLN A 98 -15.12 -3.17 -3.69
CA GLN A 98 -15.32 -1.80 -4.17
C GLN A 98 -15.11 -1.70 -5.69
N TYR A 99 -14.16 -2.44 -6.23
CA TYR A 99 -13.81 -2.43 -7.65
C TYR A 99 -13.79 -3.87 -8.20
N PRO A 100 -14.96 -4.53 -8.35
CA PRO A 100 -15.00 -5.97 -8.65
C PRO A 100 -14.43 -6.34 -10.01
N ASP A 101 -14.41 -5.41 -10.96
CA ASP A 101 -13.91 -5.65 -12.31
C ASP A 101 -12.46 -5.19 -12.50
N ALA A 102 -11.83 -4.63 -11.47
CA ALA A 102 -10.47 -4.14 -11.58
C ALA A 102 -9.44 -5.26 -11.42
N GLU A 103 -8.34 -5.14 -12.15
CA GLU A 103 -7.13 -5.94 -11.94
C GLU A 103 -6.32 -5.27 -10.84
N LEU A 104 -6.07 -5.99 -9.74
CA LEU A 104 -5.36 -5.44 -8.59
C LEU A 104 -3.90 -5.87 -8.60
N TRP A 105 -3.02 -4.93 -8.23
CA TRP A 105 -1.60 -5.16 -8.07
C TRP A 105 -1.15 -4.69 -6.69
N LEU A 106 -0.51 -5.58 -5.95
CA LEU A 106 0.05 -5.26 -4.64
C LEU A 106 1.52 -4.91 -4.80
N LEU A 107 1.89 -3.70 -4.42
CA LEU A 107 3.25 -3.19 -4.54
C LEU A 107 3.97 -3.34 -3.21
N MET A 108 5.19 -3.87 -3.24
CA MET A 108 6.00 -4.05 -2.03
C MET A 108 7.48 -4.07 -2.35
N GLY A 109 8.32 -3.79 -1.37
CA GLY A 109 9.76 -3.99 -1.50
C GLY A 109 10.10 -5.49 -1.54
N THR A 110 11.22 -5.83 -2.17
CA THR A 110 11.67 -7.22 -2.30
C THR A 110 11.82 -7.90 -0.94
N ASP A 111 12.29 -7.18 0.07
CA ASP A 111 12.43 -7.72 1.42
C ASP A 111 11.09 -8.20 2.00
N MET A 112 10.02 -7.47 1.76
CA MET A 112 8.68 -7.86 2.18
C MET A 112 8.16 -9.03 1.35
N PHE A 113 8.42 -9.02 0.05
CA PHE A 113 8.02 -10.10 -0.85
C PHE A 113 8.60 -11.46 -0.40
N LEU A 114 9.84 -11.48 0.06
CA LEU A 114 10.49 -12.69 0.51
C LEU A 114 9.83 -13.31 1.76
N THR A 115 9.04 -12.54 2.49
CA THR A 115 8.30 -13.00 3.67
C THR A 115 6.83 -13.30 3.40
N LEU A 116 6.36 -13.11 2.18
CA LEU A 116 4.93 -13.16 1.83
C LEU A 116 4.25 -14.47 2.28
N HIS A 117 4.96 -15.59 2.20
CA HIS A 117 4.42 -16.90 2.61
C HIS A 117 4.14 -17.00 4.12
N HIS A 118 4.65 -16.06 4.91
CA HIS A 118 4.38 -15.99 6.35
C HIS A 118 3.27 -14.99 6.71
N TRP A 119 2.73 -14.28 5.71
CA TRP A 119 1.67 -13.32 5.96
C TRP A 119 0.35 -14.03 6.25
N HIS A 120 -0.58 -13.31 6.88
CA HIS A 120 -1.92 -13.85 7.12
C HIS A 120 -2.62 -14.14 5.79
N ASP A 121 -3.05 -15.38 5.60
CA ASP A 121 -3.80 -15.83 4.42
C ASP A 121 -3.16 -15.44 3.08
N PRO A 122 -1.92 -15.87 2.82
CA PRO A 122 -1.25 -15.51 1.57
C PRO A 122 -1.96 -16.03 0.32
N GLY A 123 -2.72 -17.12 0.44
CA GLY A 123 -3.50 -17.66 -0.68
C GLY A 123 -4.54 -16.67 -1.20
N THR A 124 -5.25 -15.97 -0.30
CA THR A 124 -6.19 -14.93 -0.69
C THR A 124 -5.47 -13.77 -1.36
N ILE A 125 -4.30 -13.38 -0.85
CA ILE A 125 -3.52 -12.30 -1.45
C ILE A 125 -3.18 -12.61 -2.90
N THR A 126 -2.63 -13.78 -3.17
CA THR A 126 -2.19 -14.17 -4.53
C THR A 126 -3.36 -14.45 -5.47
N ARG A 127 -4.51 -14.81 -4.91
CA ARG A 127 -5.73 -15.01 -5.70
C ARG A 127 -6.33 -13.69 -6.18
N LEU A 128 -6.25 -12.65 -5.35
CA LEU A 128 -6.90 -11.36 -5.61
C LEU A 128 -6.01 -10.35 -6.33
N ALA A 129 -4.69 -10.47 -6.23
CA ALA A 129 -3.78 -9.46 -6.76
C ALA A 129 -2.53 -10.08 -7.38
N GLY A 130 -2.03 -9.44 -8.43
CA GLY A 130 -0.66 -9.65 -8.87
C GLY A 130 0.30 -8.98 -7.89
N ILE A 131 1.53 -9.47 -7.83
CA ILE A 131 2.54 -8.92 -6.92
C ILE A 131 3.59 -8.18 -7.74
N CYS A 132 3.85 -6.94 -7.34
CA CYS A 132 4.94 -6.14 -7.90
C CYS A 132 5.96 -5.88 -6.80
N ALA A 133 7.10 -6.56 -6.85
CA ALA A 133 8.18 -6.37 -5.91
C ALA A 133 9.26 -5.49 -6.54
N PHE A 134 9.79 -4.55 -5.79
CA PHE A 134 10.85 -3.67 -6.28
C PHE A 134 12.03 -3.66 -5.32
N GLY A 135 13.24 -3.58 -5.90
CA GLY A 135 14.48 -3.45 -5.13
C GLY A 135 14.65 -2.03 -4.59
N ARG A 136 15.45 -1.93 -3.56
CA ARG A 136 15.79 -0.64 -2.97
C ARG A 136 17.26 -0.36 -3.17
#